data_c27d7d728db2e987015d0716becbc7f0
#
_entry.id   c27d7d728db2e987015d0716becbc7f0
#
_cell.length_a   1.000
_cell.length_b   1.000
_cell.length_c   1.000
_cell.angle_alpha   90.00
_cell.angle_beta   90.00
_cell.angle_gamma   90.00
#
_symmetry.space_group_name_H-M   'P 1'
#
loop_
_entity.id
_entity.type
_entity.pdbx_description
1 polymer ?
#
loop_
_entity_poly.entity_id
_entity_poly.type
_entity_poly.pdbx_seq_one_letter_code
_entity_poly.pdbx_strand_id
1 'polypeptide(L)'
;MGEAISCRSSAVKGRIDVVFANAGVAEFAPFGKITEEHFDKLFGINVKGTLFTVQKALPLLNDGGSIILNGSVASVKGTPAFGVYGATKAALRSFVRTWTSDLKDRHIRSSVISPGPTDTPVIDGQPADAIVRIVSTIPMGRTGDANEIAKAALFLASDDSSFVTGIELFVEGGRGQV
;
A
#
# COMPACT_ATOMS: atom_id res chain seq x y z
N MET A 1 0.54 -7.36 -15.80
CA MET A 1 0.13 -5.99 -15.42
C MET A 1 1.25 -4.96 -15.62
N GLY A 2 2.48 -5.19 -15.14
CA GLY A 2 3.60 -4.24 -15.28
C GLY A 2 3.97 -3.89 -16.72
N GLU A 3 3.94 -4.83 -17.67
CA GLU A 3 4.24 -4.57 -19.08
C GLU A 3 3.22 -3.66 -19.76
N ALA A 4 1.94 -3.85 -19.46
CA ALA A 4 0.88 -3.01 -20.02
C ALA A 4 0.97 -1.56 -19.56
N ILE A 5 1.32 -1.33 -18.27
CA ILE A 5 1.50 0.02 -17.72
C ILE A 5 2.73 0.69 -18.35
N SER A 6 3.85 0.00 -18.40
CA SER A 6 5.09 0.49 -18.99
C SER A 6 4.91 0.85 -20.47
N CYS A 7 4.31 -0.02 -21.26
CA CYS A 7 4.06 0.20 -22.68
C CYS A 7 3.14 1.40 -22.92
N ARG A 8 2.06 1.53 -22.14
CA ARG A 8 1.09 2.62 -22.32
C ARG A 8 1.66 3.98 -21.91
N SER A 9 2.42 4.05 -20.83
CA SER A 9 3.06 5.29 -20.37
C SER A 9 4.12 5.75 -21.38
N SER A 10 4.95 4.83 -21.86
CA SER A 10 5.96 5.12 -22.88
C SER A 10 5.35 5.62 -24.20
N ALA A 11 4.21 5.06 -24.62
CA ALA A 11 3.53 5.46 -25.84
C ALA A 11 2.87 6.85 -25.75
N VAL A 12 2.50 7.30 -24.52
CA VAL A 12 1.76 8.57 -24.34
C VAL A 12 2.68 9.72 -23.94
N LYS A 13 3.58 9.53 -22.98
CA LYS A 13 4.42 10.60 -22.40
C LYS A 13 5.91 10.30 -22.36
N GLY A 14 6.32 9.07 -22.63
CA GLY A 14 7.71 8.61 -22.58
C GLY A 14 8.28 8.44 -21.17
N ARG A 15 7.90 9.27 -20.21
CA ARG A 15 8.39 9.28 -18.82
C ARG A 15 7.26 9.46 -17.81
N ILE A 16 7.53 9.08 -16.55
CA ILE A 16 6.59 9.21 -15.42
C ILE A 16 7.30 9.83 -14.20
N ASP A 17 6.57 10.55 -13.37
CA ASP A 17 7.10 11.19 -12.17
C ASP A 17 6.69 10.45 -10.89
N VAL A 18 5.55 9.75 -10.93
CA VAL A 18 4.99 9.07 -9.76
C VAL A 18 4.54 7.66 -10.13
N VAL A 19 4.90 6.70 -9.28
CA VAL A 19 4.34 5.34 -9.29
C VAL A 19 3.57 5.13 -8.00
N PHE A 20 2.23 5.00 -8.09
CA PHE A 20 1.41 4.56 -6.98
C PHE A 20 0.95 3.11 -7.18
N ALA A 21 1.65 2.17 -6.52
CA ALA A 21 1.32 0.75 -6.57
C ALA A 21 0.23 0.44 -5.53
N ASN A 22 -1.03 0.57 -5.96
CA ASN A 22 -2.22 0.43 -5.11
C ASN A 22 -2.89 -0.94 -5.21
N ALA A 23 -2.77 -1.65 -6.33
CA ALA A 23 -3.46 -2.92 -6.53
C ALA A 23 -3.10 -3.96 -5.45
N GLY A 24 -4.12 -4.60 -4.89
CA GLY A 24 -3.95 -5.62 -3.87
C GLY A 24 -5.26 -6.34 -3.56
N VAL A 25 -5.14 -7.48 -2.89
CA VAL A 25 -6.27 -8.29 -2.43
C VAL A 25 -6.11 -8.59 -0.94
N ALA A 26 -7.24 -8.78 -0.26
CA ALA A 26 -7.30 -9.14 1.14
C ALA A 26 -8.27 -10.31 1.31
N GLU A 27 -7.83 -11.37 1.98
CA GLU A 27 -8.65 -12.54 2.28
C GLU A 27 -8.35 -13.01 3.69
N PHE A 28 -9.39 -13.50 4.38
CA PHE A 28 -9.29 -14.05 5.71
C PHE A 28 -9.07 -15.56 5.66
N ALA A 29 -8.08 -16.04 6.41
CA ALA A 29 -7.88 -17.46 6.67
C ALA A 29 -7.39 -17.64 8.10
N PRO A 30 -8.15 -18.35 8.98
CA PRO A 30 -7.69 -18.66 10.34
C PRO A 30 -6.38 -19.43 10.32
N PHE A 31 -5.50 -19.16 11.28
CA PHE A 31 -4.28 -19.94 11.44
C PHE A 31 -4.63 -21.45 11.57
N GLY A 32 -3.94 -22.29 10.82
CA GLY A 32 -4.26 -23.72 10.69
C GLY A 32 -5.27 -24.06 9.59
N LYS A 33 -5.86 -23.07 8.91
CA LYS A 33 -6.70 -23.23 7.70
C LYS A 33 -6.12 -22.55 6.46
N ILE A 34 -4.93 -21.98 6.58
CA ILE A 34 -4.20 -21.36 5.47
C ILE A 34 -3.76 -22.46 4.51
N THR A 35 -4.12 -22.35 3.23
CA THR A 35 -3.64 -23.24 2.17
C THR A 35 -2.49 -22.60 1.41
N GLU A 36 -1.71 -23.39 0.67
CA GLU A 36 -0.66 -22.87 -0.22
C GLU A 36 -1.24 -21.94 -1.27
N GLU A 37 -2.40 -22.28 -1.84
CA GLU A 37 -3.08 -21.44 -2.84
C GLU A 37 -3.47 -20.06 -2.27
N HIS A 38 -3.98 -20.02 -1.02
CA HIS A 38 -4.29 -18.76 -0.34
C HIS A 38 -3.02 -17.91 -0.15
N PHE A 39 -1.94 -18.54 0.30
CA PHE A 39 -0.64 -17.90 0.48
C PHE A 39 -0.09 -17.38 -0.84
N ASP A 40 -0.01 -18.22 -1.86
CA ASP A 40 0.55 -17.89 -3.18
C ASP A 40 -0.24 -16.78 -3.87
N LYS A 41 -1.57 -16.80 -3.77
CA LYS A 41 -2.44 -15.76 -4.30
C LYS A 41 -2.13 -14.39 -3.68
N LEU A 42 -2.09 -14.32 -2.36
CA LEU A 42 -1.84 -13.07 -1.64
C LEU A 42 -0.42 -12.54 -1.86
N PHE A 43 0.60 -13.39 -1.72
CA PHE A 43 1.98 -13.00 -2.00
C PHE A 43 2.22 -12.72 -3.48
N GLY A 44 1.60 -13.49 -4.37
CA GLY A 44 1.68 -13.30 -5.82
C GLY A 44 1.19 -11.92 -6.25
N ILE A 45 0.04 -11.50 -5.73
CA ILE A 45 -0.56 -10.21 -6.09
C ILE A 45 0.09 -9.06 -5.30
N ASN A 46 0.09 -9.14 -3.96
CA ASN A 46 0.44 -8.01 -3.10
C ASN A 46 1.94 -7.75 -3.03
N VAL A 47 2.78 -8.79 -3.14
CA VAL A 47 4.23 -8.67 -2.99
C VAL A 47 4.91 -8.75 -4.35
N LYS A 48 4.81 -9.89 -5.03
CA LYS A 48 5.45 -10.10 -6.34
C LYS A 48 4.91 -9.12 -7.38
N GLY A 49 3.59 -8.95 -7.46
CA GLY A 49 2.95 -8.01 -8.37
C GLY A 49 3.42 -6.57 -8.15
N THR A 50 3.47 -6.12 -6.89
CA THR A 50 3.96 -4.78 -6.53
C THR A 50 5.42 -4.59 -6.89
N LEU A 51 6.30 -5.53 -6.51
CA LEU A 51 7.73 -5.47 -6.81
C LEU A 51 7.97 -5.31 -8.31
N PHE A 52 7.39 -6.19 -9.12
CA PHE A 52 7.64 -6.17 -10.57
C PHE A 52 6.93 -5.03 -11.31
N THR A 53 5.83 -4.50 -10.77
CA THR A 53 5.23 -3.27 -11.29
C THR A 53 6.19 -2.09 -11.13
N VAL A 54 6.75 -1.90 -9.94
CA VAL A 54 7.72 -0.82 -9.68
C VAL A 54 9.01 -1.04 -10.49
N GLN A 55 9.55 -2.26 -10.49
CA GLN A 55 10.78 -2.57 -11.23
C GLN A 55 10.66 -2.30 -12.73
N LYS A 56 9.50 -2.63 -13.33
CA LYS A 56 9.26 -2.37 -14.77
C LYS A 56 8.96 -0.90 -15.06
N ALA A 57 8.41 -0.15 -14.10
CA ALA A 57 8.22 1.28 -14.24
C ALA A 57 9.51 2.10 -14.05
N LEU A 58 10.49 1.56 -13.30
CA LEU A 58 11.71 2.26 -12.90
C LEU A 58 12.52 2.87 -14.05
N PRO A 59 12.68 2.22 -15.23
CA PRO A 59 13.37 2.84 -16.39
C PRO A 59 12.64 4.06 -16.95
N LEU A 60 11.33 4.17 -16.72
CA LEU A 60 10.51 5.30 -17.18
C LEU A 60 10.38 6.41 -16.13
N LEU A 61 10.73 6.12 -14.89
CA LEU A 61 10.60 7.08 -13.80
C LEU A 61 11.67 8.16 -13.92
N ASN A 62 11.28 9.43 -13.80
CA ASN A 62 12.20 10.56 -13.77
C ASN A 62 13.04 10.55 -12.49
N ASP A 63 14.24 11.13 -12.56
CA ASP A 63 15.01 11.44 -11.38
C ASP A 63 14.26 12.49 -10.53
N GLY A 64 14.32 12.37 -9.22
CA GLY A 64 13.46 13.14 -8.30
C GLY A 64 12.04 12.61 -8.15
N GLY A 65 11.67 11.54 -8.86
CA GLY A 65 10.33 10.97 -8.81
C GLY A 65 9.94 10.35 -7.46
N SER A 66 8.69 9.89 -7.36
CA SER A 66 8.15 9.29 -6.14
C SER A 66 7.53 7.91 -6.39
N ILE A 67 7.88 6.94 -5.54
CA ILE A 67 7.29 5.61 -5.48
C ILE A 67 6.47 5.50 -4.20
N ILE A 68 5.19 5.19 -4.35
CA ILE A 68 4.25 5.06 -3.23
C ILE A 68 3.64 3.66 -3.29
N LEU A 69 3.71 2.92 -2.19
CA LEU A 69 3.08 1.60 -2.07
C LEU A 69 1.87 1.69 -1.14
N ASN A 70 0.78 1.01 -1.49
CA ASN A 70 -0.39 0.91 -0.64
C ASN A 70 -0.22 -0.26 0.35
N GLY A 71 0.20 0.07 1.56
CA GLY A 71 0.30 -0.81 2.71
C GLY A 71 -1.04 -1.12 3.38
N SER A 72 -1.01 -1.24 4.68
CA SER A 72 -2.19 -1.37 5.56
C SER A 72 -1.75 -1.29 7.01
N VAL A 73 -2.60 -0.80 7.91
CA VAL A 73 -2.41 -0.93 9.36
C VAL A 73 -2.19 -2.38 9.80
N ALA A 74 -2.66 -3.35 9.04
CA ALA A 74 -2.42 -4.78 9.27
C ALA A 74 -0.93 -5.20 9.14
N SER A 75 -0.06 -4.33 8.61
CA SER A 75 1.40 -4.53 8.59
C SER A 75 2.02 -4.54 10.00
N VAL A 76 1.38 -3.87 10.96
CA VAL A 76 1.87 -3.67 12.33
C VAL A 76 0.87 -4.15 13.39
N LYS A 77 -0.44 -4.09 13.11
CA LYS A 77 -1.48 -4.52 14.05
C LYS A 77 -1.96 -5.93 13.73
N GLY A 78 -1.77 -6.86 14.66
CA GLY A 78 -2.31 -8.22 14.54
C GLY A 78 -3.83 -8.21 14.47
N THR A 79 -4.38 -8.89 13.47
CA THR A 79 -5.81 -9.06 13.28
C THR A 79 -6.10 -10.57 13.09
N PRO A 80 -7.01 -11.17 13.86
CA PRO A 80 -7.35 -12.58 13.72
C PRO A 80 -7.68 -12.96 12.27
N ALA A 81 -7.19 -14.10 11.82
CA ALA A 81 -7.35 -14.64 10.46
C ALA A 81 -6.75 -13.79 9.32
N PHE A 82 -6.00 -12.73 9.63
CA PHE A 82 -5.45 -11.81 8.64
C PHE A 82 -3.91 -11.88 8.52
N GLY A 83 -3.32 -12.97 9.04
CA GLY A 83 -1.85 -13.10 9.17
C GLY A 83 -1.11 -13.06 7.83
N VAL A 84 -1.58 -13.79 6.80
CA VAL A 84 -0.93 -13.79 5.47
C VAL A 84 -1.04 -12.41 4.83
N TYR A 85 -2.22 -11.79 4.87
CA TYR A 85 -2.40 -10.44 4.35
C TYR A 85 -1.49 -9.43 5.05
N GLY A 86 -1.47 -9.43 6.40
CA GLY A 86 -0.58 -8.56 7.19
C GLY A 86 0.89 -8.74 6.81
N ALA A 87 1.34 -9.99 6.64
CA ALA A 87 2.71 -10.30 6.20
C ALA A 87 3.01 -9.72 4.82
N THR A 88 2.06 -9.81 3.86
CA THR A 88 2.26 -9.19 2.53
C THR A 88 2.42 -7.67 2.63
N LYS A 89 1.67 -7.01 3.51
CA LYS A 89 1.75 -5.55 3.70
C LYS A 89 3.02 -5.13 4.47
N ALA A 90 3.49 -5.95 5.40
CA ALA A 90 4.78 -5.74 6.07
C ALA A 90 5.98 -5.85 5.09
N ALA A 91 5.91 -6.73 4.10
CA ALA A 91 6.94 -6.86 3.07
C ALA A 91 7.12 -5.56 2.28
N LEU A 92 6.04 -4.81 2.00
CA LEU A 92 6.10 -3.53 1.27
C LEU A 92 6.92 -2.48 2.02
N ARG A 93 6.79 -2.43 3.35
CA ARG A 93 7.61 -1.56 4.18
C ARG A 93 9.11 -1.89 4.08
N SER A 94 9.45 -3.16 4.01
CA SER A 94 10.84 -3.58 3.82
C SER A 94 11.38 -3.11 2.46
N PHE A 95 10.58 -3.22 1.40
CA PHE A 95 10.98 -2.77 0.06
C PHE A 95 11.33 -1.28 0.04
N VAL A 96 10.46 -0.40 0.53
CA VAL A 96 10.71 1.05 0.44
C VAL A 96 11.94 1.48 1.21
N ARG A 97 12.26 0.84 2.33
CA ARG A 97 13.48 1.11 3.09
C ARG A 97 14.74 0.78 2.28
N THR A 98 14.74 -0.36 1.61
CA THR A 98 15.86 -0.77 0.74
C THR A 98 15.94 0.14 -0.50
N TRP A 99 14.81 0.38 -1.16
CA TRP A 99 14.77 1.23 -2.37
C TRP A 99 15.19 2.66 -2.12
N THR A 100 14.96 3.21 -0.93
CA THR A 100 15.46 4.53 -0.53
C THR A 100 16.99 4.61 -0.66
N SER A 101 17.70 3.54 -0.32
CA SER A 101 19.16 3.48 -0.48
C SER A 101 19.57 3.16 -1.92
N ASP A 102 18.88 2.23 -2.56
CA ASP A 102 19.20 1.79 -3.93
C ASP A 102 19.00 2.91 -4.96
N LEU A 103 18.04 3.82 -4.72
CA LEU A 103 17.64 4.86 -5.66
C LEU A 103 18.15 6.27 -5.28
N LYS A 104 19.03 6.37 -4.29
CA LYS A 104 19.54 7.66 -3.77
C LYS A 104 20.20 8.52 -4.84
N ASP A 105 20.97 7.91 -5.76
CA ASP A 105 21.70 8.63 -6.80
C ASP A 105 20.76 9.21 -7.89
N ARG A 106 19.51 8.70 -7.94
CA ARG A 106 18.46 9.23 -8.79
C ARG A 106 17.50 10.16 -8.02
N HIS A 107 17.77 10.42 -6.75
CA HIS A 107 16.90 11.23 -5.86
C HIS A 107 15.43 10.78 -5.85
N ILE A 108 15.15 9.49 -6.14
CA ILE A 108 13.81 8.93 -6.14
C ILE A 108 13.42 8.61 -4.70
N ARG A 109 12.31 9.16 -4.25
CA ARG A 109 11.72 8.88 -2.94
C ARG A 109 10.86 7.62 -2.99
N SER A 110 10.85 6.82 -1.93
CA SER A 110 9.98 5.65 -1.83
C SER A 110 9.35 5.58 -0.44
N SER A 111 8.03 5.40 -0.37
CA SER A 111 7.28 5.38 0.89
C SER A 111 6.06 4.45 0.81
N VAL A 112 5.55 4.05 1.97
CA VAL A 112 4.30 3.29 2.10
C VAL A 112 3.24 4.21 2.70
N ILE A 113 2.01 4.14 2.19
CA ILE A 113 0.81 4.60 2.91
C ILE A 113 0.16 3.36 3.52
N SER A 114 -0.17 3.41 4.79
CA SER A 114 -0.84 2.33 5.51
C SER A 114 -2.21 2.78 6.01
N PRO A 115 -3.25 2.59 5.18
CA PRO A 115 -4.62 2.90 5.56
C PRO A 115 -5.12 2.02 6.71
N GLY A 116 -6.01 2.61 7.53
CA GLY A 116 -6.94 1.88 8.37
C GLY A 116 -8.18 1.43 7.60
N PRO A 117 -9.24 1.02 8.31
CA PRO A 117 -10.54 0.77 7.71
C PRO A 117 -11.05 2.05 7.02
N THR A 118 -11.24 1.94 5.71
CA THR A 118 -11.62 3.05 4.84
C THR A 118 -12.93 2.71 4.16
N ASP A 119 -13.83 3.69 4.11
CA ASP A 119 -15.13 3.57 3.46
C ASP A 119 -14.95 3.33 1.96
N THR A 120 -15.23 2.11 1.57
CA THR A 120 -15.04 1.58 0.21
C THR A 120 -15.99 0.39 0.01
N PRO A 121 -16.26 -0.04 -1.21
CA PRO A 121 -17.11 -1.21 -1.48
C PRO A 121 -16.71 -2.49 -0.69
N VAL A 122 -15.49 -2.58 -0.19
CA VAL A 122 -15.04 -3.70 0.66
C VAL A 122 -15.67 -3.63 2.05
N ILE A 123 -15.86 -2.42 2.59
CA ILE A 123 -16.54 -2.20 3.88
C ILE A 123 -18.06 -2.24 3.71
N ASP A 124 -18.60 -1.65 2.65
CA ASP A 124 -20.04 -1.61 2.36
C ASP A 124 -20.68 -3.00 2.29
N GLY A 125 -19.92 -4.00 1.86
CA GLY A 125 -20.36 -5.40 1.80
C GLY A 125 -20.35 -6.14 3.15
N GLN A 126 -19.92 -5.51 4.25
CA GLN A 126 -19.86 -6.15 5.56
C GLN A 126 -21.18 -6.00 6.34
N PRO A 127 -21.54 -6.98 7.20
CA PRO A 127 -22.67 -6.84 8.11
C PRO A 127 -22.53 -5.61 9.02
N ALA A 128 -23.65 -4.94 9.34
CA ALA A 128 -23.65 -3.70 10.13
C ALA A 128 -22.98 -3.86 11.51
N ASP A 129 -23.18 -5.01 12.16
CA ASP A 129 -22.52 -5.31 13.45
C ASP A 129 -21.00 -5.49 13.32
N ALA A 130 -20.50 -5.96 12.18
CA ALA A 130 -19.07 -6.04 11.89
C ALA A 130 -18.50 -4.63 11.70
N ILE A 131 -19.20 -3.73 11.01
CA ILE A 131 -18.80 -2.32 10.85
C ILE A 131 -18.73 -1.63 12.21
N VAL A 132 -19.73 -1.79 13.07
CA VAL A 132 -19.74 -1.23 14.44
C VAL A 132 -18.52 -1.73 15.22
N ARG A 133 -18.20 -3.03 15.16
CA ARG A 133 -17.00 -3.58 15.81
C ARG A 133 -15.70 -3.00 15.25
N ILE A 134 -15.61 -2.80 13.94
CA ILE A 134 -14.45 -2.16 13.32
C ILE A 134 -14.29 -0.73 13.81
N VAL A 135 -15.37 0.06 13.76
CA VAL A 135 -15.37 1.48 14.17
C VAL A 135 -14.99 1.63 15.64
N SER A 136 -15.48 0.75 16.53
CA SER A 136 -15.14 0.80 17.95
C SER A 136 -13.64 0.60 18.26
N THR A 137 -12.87 0.10 17.29
CA THR A 137 -11.40 -0.04 17.42
C THR A 137 -10.62 1.17 16.88
N ILE A 138 -11.31 2.20 16.37
CA ILE A 138 -10.70 3.38 15.78
C ILE A 138 -10.87 4.56 16.74
N PRO A 139 -9.80 5.13 17.31
CA PRO A 139 -9.89 6.27 18.24
C PRO A 139 -10.65 7.47 17.70
N MET A 140 -10.58 7.76 16.40
CA MET A 140 -11.34 8.83 15.76
C MET A 140 -12.85 8.51 15.60
N GLY A 141 -13.31 7.30 15.99
CA GLY A 141 -14.72 6.92 16.05
C GLY A 141 -15.42 6.74 14.71
N ARG A 142 -14.70 6.66 13.61
CA ARG A 142 -15.23 6.47 12.25
C ARG A 142 -14.23 5.76 11.33
N THR A 143 -14.72 5.22 10.25
CA THR A 143 -13.88 4.83 9.08
C THR A 143 -13.26 6.06 8.42
N GLY A 144 -12.15 5.88 7.73
CA GLY A 144 -11.57 6.92 6.87
C GLY A 144 -12.37 7.08 5.57
N ASP A 145 -12.35 8.28 5.00
CA ASP A 145 -12.82 8.53 3.63
C ASP A 145 -11.70 8.22 2.63
N ALA A 146 -12.04 7.70 1.45
CA ALA A 146 -11.06 7.38 0.42
C ALA A 146 -10.24 8.63 -0.02
N ASN A 147 -10.86 9.83 0.03
CA ASN A 147 -10.15 11.09 -0.25
C ASN A 147 -9.12 11.45 0.82
N GLU A 148 -9.25 10.97 2.07
CA GLU A 148 -8.24 11.19 3.11
C GLU A 148 -6.96 10.40 2.76
N ILE A 149 -7.12 9.18 2.25
CA ILE A 149 -6.00 8.37 1.74
C ILE A 149 -5.40 9.02 0.47
N ALA A 150 -6.24 9.50 -0.44
CA ALA A 150 -5.80 10.17 -1.66
C ALA A 150 -4.99 11.45 -1.37
N LYS A 151 -5.36 12.24 -0.36
CA LYS A 151 -4.61 13.43 0.08
C LYS A 151 -3.23 13.05 0.63
N ALA A 152 -3.13 11.96 1.39
CA ALA A 152 -1.84 11.45 1.87
C ALA A 152 -0.96 10.95 0.70
N ALA A 153 -1.57 10.30 -0.30
CA ALA A 153 -0.88 9.92 -1.52
C ALA A 153 -0.38 11.13 -2.29
N LEU A 154 -1.20 12.18 -2.42
CA LEU A 154 -0.82 13.44 -3.07
C LEU A 154 0.33 14.12 -2.34
N PHE A 155 0.32 14.18 -1.01
CA PHE A 155 1.43 14.69 -0.21
C PHE A 155 2.73 13.94 -0.54
N LEU A 156 2.73 12.59 -0.54
CA LEU A 156 3.92 11.80 -0.86
C LEU A 156 4.33 11.89 -2.34
N ALA A 157 3.42 12.24 -3.23
CA ALA A 157 3.69 12.44 -4.65
C ALA A 157 4.29 13.80 -4.98
N SER A 158 4.03 14.80 -4.15
CA SER A 158 4.39 16.21 -4.37
C SER A 158 5.72 16.60 -3.74
N ASP A 159 6.18 17.82 -4.03
CA ASP A 159 7.37 18.42 -3.43
C ASP A 159 7.18 18.79 -1.96
N ASP A 160 5.93 18.83 -1.45
CA ASP A 160 5.65 19.01 -0.02
C ASP A 160 6.29 17.92 0.85
N SER A 161 6.61 16.76 0.25
CA SER A 161 7.32 15.66 0.90
C SER A 161 8.77 15.49 0.41
N SER A 162 9.40 16.55 -0.09
CA SER A 162 10.74 16.51 -0.70
C SER A 162 11.85 15.96 0.22
N PHE A 163 11.68 16.03 1.55
CA PHE A 163 12.61 15.46 2.54
C PHE A 163 12.04 14.23 3.26
N VAL A 164 11.04 13.56 2.66
CA VAL A 164 10.35 12.39 3.22
C VAL A 164 10.56 11.18 2.32
N THR A 165 11.30 10.18 2.80
CA THR A 165 11.50 8.90 2.09
C THR A 165 11.72 7.76 3.08
N GLY A 166 11.50 6.51 2.69
CA GLY A 166 11.69 5.30 3.50
C GLY A 166 10.67 5.12 4.62
N ILE A 167 9.62 5.94 4.68
CA ILE A 167 8.63 5.91 5.75
C ILE A 167 7.44 5.01 5.45
N GLU A 168 6.74 4.64 6.51
CA GLU A 168 5.37 4.14 6.48
C GLU A 168 4.47 5.22 7.11
N LEU A 169 3.64 5.85 6.28
CA LEU A 169 2.69 6.87 6.71
C LEU A 169 1.35 6.21 7.03
N PHE A 170 1.01 6.18 8.32
CA PHE A 170 -0.28 5.65 8.77
C PHE A 170 -1.39 6.69 8.60
N VAL A 171 -2.48 6.27 7.94
CA VAL A 171 -3.70 7.06 7.73
C VAL A 171 -4.88 6.20 8.17
N GLU A 172 -5.09 6.08 9.51
CA GLU A 172 -5.86 4.97 10.07
C GLU A 172 -6.69 5.36 11.32
N GLY A 173 -6.78 6.65 11.60
CA GLY A 173 -7.59 7.18 12.69
C GLY A 173 -7.11 6.81 14.11
N GLY A 174 -5.83 6.47 14.28
CA GLY A 174 -5.20 6.09 15.54
C GLY A 174 -5.27 4.59 15.85
N ARG A 175 -5.90 3.78 15.01
CA ARG A 175 -6.16 2.35 15.28
C ARG A 175 -4.89 1.52 15.50
N GLY A 176 -3.81 1.85 14.83
CA GLY A 176 -2.54 1.13 14.92
C GLY A 176 -1.57 1.69 15.96
N GLN A 177 -1.92 2.81 16.61
CA GLN A 177 -1.05 3.53 17.54
C GLN A 177 -1.36 3.20 19.02
N VAL A 178 -2.53 2.63 19.32
CA VAL A 178 -2.99 2.28 20.67
C VAL A 178 -3.53 0.88 20.75
#